data_9526e0c988647c470941937ac19e24db
#
_entry.id   9526e0c988647c470941937ac19e24db
#
_cell.length_a   1.000
_cell.length_b   1.000
_cell.length_c   1.000
_cell.angle_alpha   90.00
_cell.angle_beta   90.00
_cell.angle_gamma   90.00
#
_symmetry.space_group_name_H-M   'P 1'
#
loop_
_entity.id
_entity.type
_entity.pdbx_description
1 polymer ?
#
loop_
_entity_poly.entity_id
_entity_poly.type
_entity_poly.pdbx_seq_one_letter_code
_entity_poly.pdbx_strand_id
1 'polypeptide(L)'
;NGRAVTVENNQKLLRYLRDTLHLTSVKDGCSEGACGTCTVLIDGKPTKACIPQTDKLEGKSIVTVEGLTDFEKQVYTYAFGMAGAVQCGFCIPGMVMSAKGLLDMNPNPTREEAAYAIRNNICRCTGYVKIIDAILLAAELFRKGEVPPAPADWSLGQRVPRVDVEEKVTGTGIYPDDIYLDGMIYGSAVRSQYPRARVLAIHTEEARALPG
;
A
#
# COMPACT_ATOMS: atom_id res chain seq x y z
N ASN A 1 10.78 4.52 9.96
CA ASN A 1 9.84 4.71 11.07
C ASN A 1 10.57 5.13 12.37
N GLY A 2 11.71 5.80 12.27
CA GLY A 2 12.45 6.33 13.45
C GLY A 2 13.19 5.30 14.31
N ARG A 3 13.16 4.00 13.94
CA ARG A 3 13.87 2.93 14.66
C ARG A 3 15.04 2.42 13.82
N ALA A 4 16.25 2.40 14.40
CA ALA A 4 17.39 1.75 13.78
C ALA A 4 17.23 0.22 13.83
N VAL A 5 17.53 -0.44 12.71
CA VAL A 5 17.47 -1.90 12.58
C VAL A 5 18.73 -2.40 11.87
N THR A 6 19.21 -3.58 12.27
CA THR A 6 20.28 -4.30 11.58
C THR A 6 19.66 -5.41 10.75
N VAL A 7 20.07 -5.52 9.49
CA VAL A 7 19.60 -6.56 8.57
C VAL A 7 20.69 -7.62 8.43
N GLU A 8 20.42 -8.84 8.89
CA GLU A 8 21.41 -9.93 8.88
C GLU A 8 21.58 -10.55 7.49
N ASN A 9 20.47 -10.69 6.75
CA ASN A 9 20.46 -11.35 5.44
C ASN A 9 19.99 -10.40 4.36
N ASN A 10 20.69 -10.40 3.23
CA ASN A 10 20.27 -9.62 2.06
C ASN A 10 19.00 -10.21 1.45
N GLN A 11 17.96 -9.38 1.31
CA GLN A 11 16.67 -9.75 0.76
C GLN A 11 15.95 -8.54 0.17
N LYS A 12 14.83 -8.75 -0.52
CA LYS A 12 13.99 -7.64 -0.98
C LYS A 12 13.47 -6.84 0.21
N LEU A 13 13.52 -5.50 0.14
CA LEU A 13 12.99 -4.64 1.20
C LEU A 13 11.53 -4.99 1.54
N LEU A 14 10.70 -5.28 0.54
CA LEU A 14 9.32 -5.70 0.74
C LEU A 14 9.21 -6.89 1.70
N ARG A 15 10.01 -7.94 1.48
CA ARG A 15 10.00 -9.13 2.33
C ARG A 15 10.48 -8.82 3.74
N TYR A 16 11.55 -8.05 3.86
CA TYR A 16 12.05 -7.62 5.17
C TYR A 16 11.00 -6.84 5.97
N LEU A 17 10.32 -5.89 5.33
CA LEU A 17 9.28 -5.10 6.00
C LEU A 17 8.09 -5.95 6.44
N ARG A 18 7.61 -6.85 5.58
CA ARG A 18 6.43 -7.68 5.87
C ARG A 18 6.73 -8.87 6.76
N ASP A 19 7.73 -9.67 6.39
CA ASP A 19 7.93 -11.00 6.98
C ASP A 19 8.80 -10.93 8.24
N THR A 20 9.71 -9.94 8.34
CA THR A 20 10.59 -9.76 9.51
C THR A 20 10.09 -8.69 10.47
N LEU A 21 9.66 -7.53 9.95
CA LEU A 21 9.22 -6.42 10.81
C LEU A 21 7.70 -6.37 11.00
N HIS A 22 6.94 -7.22 10.31
CA HIS A 22 5.49 -7.30 10.36
C HIS A 22 4.77 -5.98 10.04
N LEU A 23 5.39 -5.15 9.16
CA LEU A 23 4.81 -3.89 8.70
C LEU A 23 3.87 -4.17 7.51
N THR A 24 2.65 -4.58 7.81
CA THR A 24 1.68 -5.10 6.83
C THR A 24 0.99 -4.02 6.00
N SER A 25 1.16 -2.73 6.32
CA SER A 25 0.73 -1.64 5.44
C SER A 25 1.41 -1.70 4.06
N VAL A 26 2.62 -2.25 4.01
CA VAL A 26 3.37 -2.45 2.77
C VAL A 26 2.83 -3.70 2.07
N LYS A 27 1.85 -3.53 1.19
CA LYS A 27 1.15 -4.66 0.53
C LYS A 27 1.96 -5.21 -0.66
N ASP A 28 1.92 -6.53 -0.85
CA ASP A 28 2.51 -7.19 -2.01
C ASP A 28 1.44 -7.45 -3.08
N GLY A 29 1.40 -6.64 -4.12
CA GLY A 29 0.42 -6.80 -5.20
C GLY A 29 0.99 -7.42 -6.48
N CYS A 30 2.32 -7.41 -6.69
CA CYS A 30 2.92 -7.97 -7.91
C CYS A 30 4.36 -8.49 -7.75
N SER A 31 5.08 -8.12 -6.70
CA SER A 31 6.51 -8.43 -6.47
C SER A 31 7.49 -8.04 -7.62
N GLU A 32 7.02 -7.38 -8.67
CA GLU A 32 7.73 -7.14 -9.94
C GLU A 32 8.01 -5.66 -10.24
N GLY A 33 7.71 -4.76 -9.31
CA GLY A 33 7.90 -3.32 -9.53
C GLY A 33 6.83 -2.65 -10.40
N ALA A 34 5.75 -3.33 -10.78
CA ALA A 34 4.71 -2.76 -11.63
C ALA A 34 3.66 -1.95 -10.87
N CYS A 35 2.98 -2.55 -9.88
CA CYS A 35 1.73 -2.02 -9.33
C CYS A 35 1.86 -0.85 -8.34
N GLY A 36 3.00 -0.66 -7.69
CA GLY A 36 3.22 0.41 -6.72
C GLY A 36 2.49 0.26 -5.38
N THR A 37 1.80 -0.85 -5.14
CA THR A 37 1.08 -1.11 -3.88
C THR A 37 2.02 -1.13 -2.67
N CYS A 38 3.27 -1.55 -2.88
CA CYS A 38 4.33 -1.60 -1.88
C CYS A 38 5.14 -0.29 -1.77
N THR A 39 4.59 0.85 -2.15
CA THR A 39 5.31 2.13 -2.06
C THR A 39 5.58 2.51 -0.61
N VAL A 40 6.82 2.85 -0.32
CA VAL A 40 7.34 3.40 0.94
C VAL A 40 8.14 4.66 0.62
N LEU A 41 8.51 5.46 1.61
CA LEU A 41 9.51 6.52 1.42
C LEU A 41 10.90 5.97 1.75
N ILE A 42 11.85 6.16 0.86
CA ILE A 42 13.29 5.96 1.11
C ILE A 42 13.95 7.34 0.99
N ASP A 43 14.51 7.84 2.07
CA ASP A 43 15.04 9.21 2.17
C ASP A 43 14.02 10.26 1.66
N GLY A 44 12.76 10.13 2.05
CA GLY A 44 11.67 11.02 1.65
C GLY A 44 11.12 10.79 0.23
N LYS A 45 11.68 9.86 -0.55
CA LYS A 45 11.26 9.63 -1.95
C LYS A 45 10.38 8.40 -2.08
N PRO A 46 9.18 8.50 -2.71
CA PRO A 46 8.33 7.34 -2.98
C PRO A 46 9.05 6.29 -3.82
N THR A 47 9.17 5.10 -3.26
CA THR A 47 9.92 3.98 -3.85
C THR A 47 9.17 2.67 -3.64
N LYS A 48 9.13 1.82 -4.66
CA LYS A 48 8.51 0.49 -4.59
C LYS A 48 9.40 -0.47 -3.82
N ALA A 49 8.99 -0.94 -2.65
CA ALA A 49 9.79 -1.78 -1.77
C ALA A 49 10.18 -3.15 -2.37
N CYS A 50 9.46 -3.63 -3.37
CA CYS A 50 9.78 -4.89 -4.06
C CYS A 50 11.00 -4.80 -4.99
N ILE A 51 11.54 -3.59 -5.25
CA ILE A 51 12.68 -3.41 -6.14
C ILE A 51 14.02 -3.50 -5.39
N PRO A 52 14.31 -2.67 -4.37
CA PRO A 52 15.63 -2.64 -3.76
C PRO A 52 15.89 -3.87 -2.89
N GLN A 53 17.16 -4.26 -2.87
CA GLN A 53 17.72 -5.21 -1.91
C GLN A 53 18.16 -4.45 -0.66
N THR A 54 18.12 -5.11 0.48
CA THR A 54 18.44 -4.50 1.78
C THR A 54 19.91 -4.09 1.89
N ASP A 55 20.83 -4.77 1.23
CA ASP A 55 22.26 -4.41 1.18
C ASP A 55 22.55 -3.04 0.52
N LYS A 56 21.62 -2.54 -0.30
CA LYS A 56 21.72 -1.22 -0.95
C LYS A 56 21.12 -0.08 -0.13
N LEU A 57 20.63 -0.40 1.08
CA LEU A 57 19.86 0.54 1.90
C LEU A 57 20.56 0.89 3.22
N GLU A 58 21.84 0.56 3.36
CA GLU A 58 22.63 0.96 4.52
C GLU A 58 22.60 2.48 4.72
N GLY A 59 22.33 2.93 5.95
CA GLY A 59 22.21 4.34 6.30
C GLY A 59 20.98 5.05 5.74
N LYS A 60 20.07 4.36 5.06
CA LYS A 60 18.85 4.95 4.50
C LYS A 60 17.73 5.04 5.51
N SER A 61 16.96 6.13 5.46
CA SER A 61 15.74 6.30 6.20
C SER A 61 14.55 5.71 5.43
N ILE A 62 13.82 4.78 6.06
CA ILE A 62 12.65 4.14 5.44
C ILE A 62 11.42 4.47 6.28
N VAL A 63 10.38 4.99 5.62
CA VAL A 63 9.09 5.32 6.25
C VAL A 63 7.97 4.57 5.54
N THR A 64 7.17 3.86 6.31
CA THR A 64 5.92 3.22 5.91
C THR A 64 4.74 3.95 6.54
N VAL A 65 3.50 3.56 6.26
CA VAL A 65 2.32 4.19 6.87
C VAL A 65 2.33 4.08 8.40
N GLU A 66 2.87 3.01 8.96
CA GLU A 66 3.02 2.85 10.41
C GLU A 66 3.90 3.94 11.03
N GLY A 67 4.83 4.52 10.26
CA GLY A 67 5.73 5.60 10.69
C GLY A 67 5.15 7.00 10.56
N LEU A 68 3.93 7.16 10.05
CA LEU A 68 3.23 8.44 10.02
C LEU A 68 2.84 8.86 11.45
N THR A 69 2.85 10.16 11.70
CA THR A 69 2.33 10.72 12.94
C THR A 69 0.81 10.49 13.06
N ASP A 70 0.27 10.57 14.27
CA ASP A 70 -1.17 10.41 14.49
C ASP A 70 -1.97 11.48 13.73
N PHE A 71 -1.46 12.71 13.65
CA PHE A 71 -2.08 13.77 12.87
C PHE A 71 -2.08 13.45 11.36
N GLU A 72 -0.98 12.96 10.80
CA GLU A 72 -0.93 12.55 9.39
C GLU A 72 -1.90 11.41 9.09
N LYS A 73 -1.99 10.41 9.97
CA LYS A 73 -2.95 9.32 9.84
C LYS A 73 -4.39 9.84 9.86
N GLN A 74 -4.72 10.75 10.79
CA GLN A 74 -6.04 11.38 10.86
C GLN A 74 -6.37 12.16 9.57
N VAL A 75 -5.43 12.97 9.07
CA VAL A 75 -5.62 13.74 7.82
C VAL A 75 -5.89 12.81 6.64
N TYR A 76 -5.06 11.78 6.44
CA TYR A 76 -5.26 10.86 5.32
C TYR A 76 -6.53 10.04 5.47
N THR A 77 -6.85 9.55 6.67
CA THR A 77 -8.09 8.81 6.93
C THR A 77 -9.31 9.68 6.62
N TYR A 78 -9.35 10.89 7.12
CA TYR A 78 -10.45 11.83 6.84
C TYR A 78 -10.55 12.14 5.34
N ALA A 79 -9.44 12.54 4.71
CA ALA A 79 -9.43 12.97 3.32
C ALA A 79 -9.85 11.84 2.36
N PHE A 80 -9.30 10.63 2.53
CA PHE A 80 -9.64 9.48 1.69
C PHE A 80 -11.06 8.98 1.96
N GLY A 81 -11.52 9.05 3.21
CA GLY A 81 -12.89 8.71 3.59
C GLY A 81 -13.90 9.66 2.98
N MET A 82 -13.75 10.97 3.19
CA MET A 82 -14.69 11.99 2.73
C MET A 82 -14.71 12.14 1.20
N ALA A 83 -13.59 11.95 0.53
CA ALA A 83 -13.56 11.90 -0.93
C ALA A 83 -14.20 10.61 -1.49
N GLY A 84 -14.41 9.58 -0.66
CA GLY A 84 -14.85 8.24 -1.10
C GLY A 84 -13.81 7.55 -1.96
N ALA A 85 -12.52 7.77 -1.64
CA ALA A 85 -11.37 7.28 -2.40
C ALA A 85 -11.00 5.81 -2.10
N VAL A 86 -11.68 5.18 -1.14
CA VAL A 86 -11.38 3.82 -0.69
C VAL A 86 -12.47 2.84 -1.14
N GLN A 87 -12.07 1.78 -1.87
CA GLN A 87 -12.93 0.63 -2.14
C GLN A 87 -12.34 -0.62 -1.49
N CYS A 88 -11.66 -1.52 -2.20
CA CYS A 88 -11.05 -2.68 -1.54
C CYS A 88 -9.95 -2.27 -0.55
N GLY A 89 -9.28 -1.13 -0.75
CA GLY A 89 -8.29 -0.57 0.15
C GLY A 89 -6.86 -1.09 -0.02
N PHE A 90 -6.65 -2.15 -0.78
CA PHE A 90 -5.35 -2.83 -0.89
C PHE A 90 -4.22 -1.92 -1.41
N CYS A 91 -4.51 -1.03 -2.36
CA CYS A 91 -3.52 -0.08 -2.91
C CYS A 91 -3.38 1.20 -2.10
N ILE A 92 -4.30 1.48 -1.16
CA ILE A 92 -4.41 2.79 -0.52
C ILE A 92 -3.19 3.15 0.33
N PRO A 93 -2.61 2.26 1.16
CA PRO A 93 -1.38 2.59 1.89
C PRO A 93 -0.24 3.06 0.97
N GLY A 94 -0.03 2.39 -0.16
CA GLY A 94 0.95 2.81 -1.16
C GLY A 94 0.62 4.15 -1.82
N MET A 95 -0.66 4.45 -2.04
CA MET A 95 -1.13 5.76 -2.53
C MET A 95 -0.88 6.87 -1.50
N VAL A 96 -1.12 6.59 -0.21
CA VAL A 96 -0.83 7.51 0.90
C VAL A 96 0.65 7.85 0.96
N MET A 97 1.54 6.85 0.83
CA MET A 97 2.99 7.11 0.81
C MET A 97 3.44 7.91 -0.41
N SER A 98 2.81 7.69 -1.58
CA SER A 98 3.06 8.52 -2.76
C SER A 98 2.56 9.97 -2.57
N ALA A 99 1.38 10.13 -1.97
CA ALA A 99 0.84 11.45 -1.62
C ALA A 99 1.71 12.16 -0.58
N LYS A 100 2.17 11.46 0.47
CA LYS A 100 3.09 12.04 1.46
C LYS A 100 4.37 12.53 0.80
N GLY A 101 5.00 11.74 -0.05
CA GLY A 101 6.20 12.18 -0.76
C GLY A 101 5.99 13.42 -1.62
N LEU A 102 4.80 13.62 -2.18
CA LEU A 102 4.43 14.85 -2.87
C LEU A 102 4.25 16.01 -1.88
N LEU A 103 3.42 15.82 -0.84
CA LEU A 103 3.01 16.87 0.07
C LEU A 103 4.14 17.37 0.97
N ASP A 104 5.12 16.54 1.28
CA ASP A 104 6.35 16.93 1.98
C ASP A 104 7.20 17.93 1.14
N MET A 105 7.14 17.83 -0.20
CA MET A 105 7.88 18.72 -1.10
C MET A 105 7.03 19.89 -1.57
N ASN A 106 5.74 19.68 -1.81
CA ASN A 106 4.81 20.69 -2.31
C ASN A 106 3.51 20.64 -1.51
N PRO A 107 3.33 21.51 -0.51
CA PRO A 107 2.13 21.52 0.33
C PRO A 107 0.89 22.08 -0.37
N ASN A 108 1.02 22.59 -1.59
CA ASN A 108 -0.09 23.14 -2.38
C ASN A 108 -0.07 22.61 -3.82
N PRO A 109 -0.22 21.29 -4.03
CA PRO A 109 -0.13 20.71 -5.36
C PRO A 109 -1.34 21.08 -6.22
N THR A 110 -1.09 21.16 -7.53
CA THR A 110 -2.17 21.17 -8.53
C THR A 110 -2.78 19.77 -8.66
N ARG A 111 -3.91 19.70 -9.36
CA ARG A 111 -4.56 18.43 -9.66
C ARG A 111 -3.68 17.50 -10.52
N GLU A 112 -2.97 18.10 -11.47
CA GLU A 112 -2.03 17.42 -12.36
C GLU A 112 -0.83 16.84 -11.59
N GLU A 113 -0.29 17.61 -10.64
CA GLU A 113 0.80 17.14 -9.77
C GLU A 113 0.35 16.00 -8.85
N ALA A 114 -0.86 16.09 -8.29
CA ALA A 114 -1.45 15.01 -7.50
C ALA A 114 -1.65 13.74 -8.34
N ALA A 115 -2.17 13.88 -9.56
CA ALA A 115 -2.30 12.77 -10.51
C ALA A 115 -0.94 12.17 -10.89
N TYR A 116 0.06 13.02 -11.13
CA TYR A 116 1.41 12.59 -11.47
C TYR A 116 2.10 11.85 -10.33
N ALA A 117 1.88 12.27 -9.09
CA ALA A 117 2.48 11.61 -7.91
C ALA A 117 2.07 10.14 -7.79
N ILE A 118 0.85 9.79 -8.14
CA ILE A 118 0.32 8.42 -8.05
C ILE A 118 0.38 7.64 -9.37
N ARG A 119 1.02 8.17 -10.43
CA ARG A 119 1.11 7.53 -11.75
C ARG A 119 1.71 6.12 -11.74
N ASN A 120 2.50 5.81 -10.72
CA ASN A 120 3.15 4.52 -10.53
C ASN A 120 2.38 3.58 -9.58
N ASN A 121 1.18 3.97 -9.14
CA ASN A 121 0.33 3.19 -8.27
C ASN A 121 -0.91 2.74 -9.03
N ILE A 122 -1.14 1.44 -9.09
CA ILE A 122 -2.30 0.87 -9.79
C ILE A 122 -3.46 0.69 -8.81
N CYS A 123 -4.62 1.25 -9.17
CA CYS A 123 -5.88 0.96 -8.52
C CYS A 123 -6.87 0.39 -9.54
N ARG A 124 -7.46 -0.79 -9.26
CA ARG A 124 -8.44 -1.42 -10.15
C ARG A 124 -9.88 -0.99 -9.85
N CYS A 125 -10.11 -0.35 -8.68
CA CYS A 125 -11.46 -0.14 -8.16
C CYS A 125 -12.02 1.26 -8.42
N THR A 126 -11.21 2.33 -8.21
CA THR A 126 -11.72 3.70 -7.98
C THR A 126 -11.80 4.58 -9.23
N GLY A 127 -11.03 4.26 -10.29
CA GLY A 127 -10.86 5.15 -11.44
C GLY A 127 -10.06 6.42 -11.15
N TYR A 128 -9.35 6.50 -10.00
CA TYR A 128 -8.39 7.53 -9.58
C TYR A 128 -8.95 8.90 -9.22
N VAL A 129 -10.02 9.38 -9.83
CA VAL A 129 -10.54 10.75 -9.62
C VAL A 129 -10.71 11.08 -8.15
N LYS A 130 -11.35 10.19 -7.39
CA LYS A 130 -11.57 10.37 -5.95
C LYS A 130 -10.28 10.29 -5.13
N ILE A 131 -9.27 9.54 -5.59
CA ILE A 131 -7.96 9.49 -4.93
C ILE A 131 -7.24 10.83 -5.10
N ILE A 132 -7.29 11.42 -6.30
CA ILE A 132 -6.73 12.75 -6.56
C ILE A 132 -7.44 13.80 -5.71
N ASP A 133 -8.78 13.74 -5.63
CA ASP A 133 -9.56 14.62 -4.75
C ASP A 133 -9.15 14.47 -3.27
N ALA A 134 -8.89 13.24 -2.81
CA ALA A 134 -8.41 12.96 -1.46
C ALA A 134 -7.03 13.57 -1.19
N ILE A 135 -6.10 13.50 -2.15
CA ILE A 135 -4.77 14.10 -2.02
C ILE A 135 -4.87 15.63 -1.89
N LEU A 136 -5.71 16.26 -2.70
CA LEU A 136 -5.92 17.70 -2.63
C LEU A 136 -6.59 18.11 -1.32
N LEU A 137 -7.57 17.35 -0.84
CA LEU A 137 -8.19 17.57 0.47
C LEU A 137 -7.18 17.38 1.61
N ALA A 138 -6.33 16.35 1.56
CA ALA A 138 -5.27 16.16 2.54
C ALA A 138 -4.30 17.35 2.56
N ALA A 139 -3.90 17.87 1.39
CA ALA A 139 -3.07 19.06 1.28
C ALA A 139 -3.71 20.28 1.96
N GLU A 140 -5.01 20.47 1.77
CA GLU A 140 -5.77 21.55 2.44
C GLU A 140 -5.76 21.39 3.96
N LEU A 141 -6.04 20.19 4.47
CA LEU A 141 -6.07 19.89 5.91
C LEU A 141 -4.69 20.07 6.56
N PHE A 142 -3.61 19.64 5.90
CA PHE A 142 -2.26 19.89 6.38
C PHE A 142 -1.94 21.38 6.50
N ARG A 143 -2.37 22.20 5.52
CA ARG A 143 -2.18 23.66 5.60
C ARG A 143 -3.01 24.31 6.69
N LYS A 144 -4.21 23.78 6.96
CA LYS A 144 -5.07 24.27 8.06
C LYS A 144 -4.57 23.84 9.44
N GLY A 145 -3.84 22.73 9.52
CA GLY A 145 -3.35 22.16 10.77
C GLY A 145 -4.43 21.50 11.62
N GLU A 146 -5.61 21.24 11.05
CA GLU A 146 -6.74 20.65 11.76
C GLU A 146 -7.53 19.70 10.87
N VAL A 147 -8.16 18.69 11.48
CA VAL A 147 -9.09 17.77 10.82
C VAL A 147 -10.49 18.04 11.37
N PRO A 148 -11.49 18.31 10.52
CA PRO A 148 -12.86 18.51 10.97
C PRO A 148 -13.37 17.28 11.72
N PRO A 149 -14.25 17.45 12.74
CA PRO A 149 -14.88 16.30 13.38
C PRO A 149 -15.75 15.54 12.38
N ALA A 150 -15.88 14.22 12.57
CA ALA A 150 -16.84 13.45 11.82
C ALA A 150 -18.25 13.99 12.07
N PRO A 151 -19.13 14.08 11.05
CA PRO A 151 -20.52 14.49 11.26
C PRO A 151 -21.19 13.60 12.30
N ALA A 152 -21.87 14.21 13.27
CA ALA A 152 -22.55 13.47 14.33
C ALA A 152 -23.82 12.76 13.82
N ASP A 153 -24.51 13.40 12.87
CA ASP A 153 -25.74 12.90 12.28
C ASP A 153 -25.60 12.68 10.78
N TRP A 154 -26.05 11.54 10.33
CA TRP A 154 -26.03 11.15 8.92
C TRP A 154 -27.45 11.20 8.35
N SER A 155 -27.61 11.84 7.21
CA SER A 155 -28.88 11.88 6.49
C SER A 155 -28.73 11.39 5.05
N LEU A 156 -29.84 11.06 4.41
CA LEU A 156 -29.86 10.67 3.00
C LEU A 156 -29.27 11.82 2.15
N GLY A 157 -28.39 11.43 1.22
CA GLY A 157 -27.70 12.38 0.33
C GLY A 157 -26.39 12.94 0.87
N GLN A 158 -26.04 12.70 2.13
CA GLN A 158 -24.72 13.06 2.66
C GLN A 158 -23.65 12.03 2.27
N ARG A 159 -22.40 12.50 2.17
CA ARG A 159 -21.25 11.60 2.01
C ARG A 159 -20.92 10.97 3.35
N VAL A 160 -21.07 9.67 3.43
CA VAL A 160 -20.73 8.88 4.61
C VAL A 160 -19.43 8.12 4.31
N PRO A 161 -18.37 8.30 5.10
CA PRO A 161 -17.18 7.46 4.99
C PRO A 161 -17.55 6.01 5.27
N ARG A 162 -16.89 5.09 4.59
CA ARG A 162 -17.07 3.66 4.90
C ARG A 162 -16.54 3.36 6.32
N VAL A 163 -17.16 2.40 6.99
CA VAL A 163 -16.89 2.09 8.40
C VAL A 163 -15.45 1.61 8.67
N ASP A 164 -14.80 0.98 7.69
CA ASP A 164 -13.45 0.43 7.76
C ASP A 164 -12.40 1.32 7.06
N VAL A 165 -12.69 2.61 6.86
CA VAL A 165 -11.80 3.53 6.12
C VAL A 165 -10.46 3.69 6.81
N GLU A 166 -10.43 3.78 8.12
CA GLU A 166 -9.20 3.94 8.90
C GLU A 166 -8.26 2.75 8.70
N GLU A 167 -8.77 1.53 8.85
CA GLU A 167 -7.99 0.30 8.66
C GLU A 167 -7.43 0.20 7.23
N LYS A 168 -8.20 0.64 6.23
CA LYS A 168 -7.80 0.61 4.83
C LYS A 168 -6.74 1.67 4.51
N VAL A 169 -6.81 2.84 5.12
CA VAL A 169 -5.87 3.95 4.91
C VAL A 169 -4.57 3.72 5.67
N THR A 170 -4.66 3.30 6.93
CA THR A 170 -3.49 3.02 7.77
C THR A 170 -2.81 1.68 7.46
N GLY A 171 -3.46 0.83 6.65
CA GLY A 171 -2.92 -0.47 6.25
C GLY A 171 -3.05 -1.57 7.29
N THR A 172 -3.79 -1.33 8.38
CA THR A 172 -4.07 -2.32 9.44
C THR A 172 -5.16 -3.32 9.06
N GLY A 173 -5.93 -3.04 7.98
CA GLY A 173 -6.91 -3.97 7.46
C GLY A 173 -6.27 -5.27 6.99
N ILE A 174 -6.83 -6.39 7.45
CA ILE A 174 -6.33 -7.74 7.17
C ILE A 174 -6.86 -8.22 5.80
N TYR A 175 -5.98 -8.76 4.99
CA TYR A 175 -6.27 -9.41 3.71
C TYR A 175 -5.79 -10.86 3.74
N PRO A 176 -6.25 -11.73 2.83
CA PRO A 176 -5.78 -13.12 2.77
C PRO A 176 -4.25 -13.25 2.73
N ASP A 177 -3.54 -12.31 2.08
CA ASP A 177 -2.08 -12.25 2.00
C ASP A 177 -1.39 -11.90 3.34
N ASP A 178 -2.16 -11.43 4.32
CA ASP A 178 -1.66 -11.09 5.67
C ASP A 178 -1.92 -12.21 6.69
N ILE A 179 -2.54 -13.33 6.27
CA ILE A 179 -2.92 -14.44 7.15
C ILE A 179 -1.88 -15.56 7.07
N TYR A 180 -1.26 -15.84 8.20
CA TYR A 180 -0.29 -16.92 8.36
C TYR A 180 -0.77 -17.84 9.49
N LEU A 181 -0.97 -19.12 9.16
CA LEU A 181 -1.44 -20.13 10.11
C LEU A 181 -0.33 -21.17 10.33
N ASP A 182 -0.24 -21.68 11.55
CA ASP A 182 0.67 -22.77 11.85
C ASP A 182 0.35 -24.00 10.97
N GLY A 183 1.37 -24.54 10.30
CA GLY A 183 1.18 -25.65 9.37
C GLY A 183 0.51 -25.28 8.05
N MET A 184 0.37 -23.99 7.73
CA MET A 184 -0.21 -23.56 6.44
C MET A 184 0.64 -24.08 5.27
N ILE A 185 -0.03 -24.68 4.29
CA ILE A 185 0.57 -25.11 3.04
C ILE A 185 0.26 -24.11 1.93
N TYR A 186 1.15 -24.04 0.95
CA TYR A 186 1.03 -23.15 -0.18
C TYR A 186 0.72 -23.91 -1.46
N GLY A 187 -0.34 -23.49 -2.17
CA GLY A 187 -0.67 -24.01 -3.48
C GLY A 187 -0.09 -23.15 -4.60
N SER A 188 0.51 -23.76 -5.62
CA SER A 188 0.98 -23.09 -6.80
C SER A 188 0.49 -23.77 -8.06
N ALA A 189 0.08 -22.97 -9.06
CA ALA A 189 -0.31 -23.50 -10.36
C ALA A 189 0.87 -23.51 -11.32
N VAL A 190 1.17 -24.65 -11.90
CA VAL A 190 2.09 -24.76 -13.03
C VAL A 190 1.39 -24.21 -14.27
N ARG A 191 1.96 -23.15 -14.84
CA ARG A 191 1.38 -22.45 -16.01
C ARG A 191 2.15 -22.76 -17.29
N SER A 192 1.43 -22.82 -18.40
CA SER A 192 2.05 -22.88 -19.75
C SER A 192 2.84 -21.59 -20.02
N GLN A 193 4.00 -21.73 -20.63
CA GLN A 193 4.79 -20.61 -21.19
C GLN A 193 4.23 -20.12 -22.55
N TYR A 194 3.29 -20.87 -23.12
CA TYR A 194 2.67 -20.57 -24.42
C TYR A 194 1.23 -20.09 -24.24
N PRO A 195 0.79 -19.05 -24.93
CA PRO A 195 -0.57 -18.54 -24.82
C PRO A 195 -1.62 -19.51 -25.37
N ARG A 196 -1.23 -20.41 -26.26
CA ARG A 196 -2.04 -21.52 -26.80
C ARG A 196 -1.17 -22.73 -27.05
N ALA A 197 -1.51 -23.86 -26.46
CA ALA A 197 -0.79 -25.11 -26.61
C ALA A 197 -1.74 -26.32 -26.48
N ARG A 198 -1.35 -27.45 -27.06
CA ARG A 198 -1.97 -28.75 -26.78
C ARG A 198 -1.19 -29.44 -25.67
N VAL A 199 -1.86 -29.77 -24.58
CA VAL A 199 -1.27 -30.55 -23.49
C VAL A 199 -1.03 -31.97 -23.98
N LEU A 200 0.21 -32.39 -24.00
CA LEU A 200 0.61 -33.74 -24.43
C LEU A 200 0.73 -34.70 -23.25
N ALA A 201 1.24 -34.22 -22.13
CA ALA A 201 1.40 -34.97 -20.89
C ALA A 201 1.39 -34.04 -19.68
N ILE A 202 0.98 -34.55 -18.53
CA ILE A 202 1.10 -33.89 -17.23
C ILE A 202 1.81 -34.89 -16.30
N HIS A 203 3.04 -34.54 -15.90
CA HIS A 203 3.84 -35.33 -14.98
C HIS A 203 3.54 -34.90 -13.55
N THR A 204 2.89 -35.73 -12.75
CA THR A 204 2.41 -35.42 -11.40
C THR A 204 3.08 -36.22 -10.30
N GLU A 205 4.05 -37.07 -10.65
CA GLU A 205 4.67 -38.06 -9.75
C GLU A 205 5.31 -37.35 -8.54
N GLU A 206 6.11 -36.30 -8.80
CA GLU A 206 6.76 -35.53 -7.73
C GLU A 206 5.75 -34.78 -6.86
N ALA A 207 4.74 -34.18 -7.47
CA ALA A 207 3.71 -33.46 -6.73
C ALA A 207 2.89 -34.37 -5.82
N ARG A 208 2.60 -35.61 -6.29
CA ARG A 208 1.88 -36.63 -5.50
C ARG A 208 2.72 -37.21 -4.37
N ALA A 209 4.02 -37.10 -4.45
CA ALA A 209 4.95 -37.59 -3.41
C ALA A 209 5.12 -36.59 -2.25
N LEU A 210 4.66 -35.36 -2.40
CA LEU A 210 4.71 -34.35 -1.33
C LEU A 210 3.71 -34.71 -0.23
N PRO A 211 4.09 -34.58 1.05
CA PRO A 211 3.19 -34.74 2.18
C PRO A 211 2.14 -33.60 2.19
N GLY A 212 0.86 -33.94 2.43
CA GLY A 212 -0.20 -32.95 2.54
C GLY A 212 -1.51 -33.30 1.86
#